data_fd11b767df3ad263c6e53475b1b97e7d
#
_entry.id   fd11b767df3ad263c6e53475b1b97e7d
#
_cell.length_a   1.000
_cell.length_b   1.000
_cell.length_c   1.000
_cell.angle_alpha   90.00
_cell.angle_beta   90.00
_cell.angle_gamma   90.00
#
_symmetry.space_group_name_H-M   'P 1'
#
loop_
_entity.id
_entity.type
_entity.pdbx_description
1 polymer ?
#
loop_
_entity_poly.entity_id
_entity_poly.type
_entity_poly.pdbx_seq_one_letter_code
_entity_poly.pdbx_strand_id
1 'polypeptide(L)'
;DRIYLYSGQKGLLSVRWDDTDEKVHLKVTGITTYPAAFEESCMMVETEREPSVKPSNASQVTLSPEGGIALAKINNELYAVTLPYSGGEVPTINVANPDNASFPSWKLTKLGGEFPHWTFDGKKVNWSLGNAYFSYDLEEGKRVAAELKAAEKEKKEKKDEEKKEYEGEKSDKKEDKSYRAAEMKVEVKVARDMPQGT
;
A
#
# COMPACT_ATOMS: atom_id res chain seq x y z
N ASP A 1 6.10 -27.63 5.16
CA ASP A 1 6.42 -26.28 5.66
C ASP A 1 7.17 -25.51 4.58
N ARG A 2 6.83 -24.23 4.40
CA ARG A 2 7.42 -23.34 3.38
C ARG A 2 7.90 -22.06 4.04
N ILE A 3 9.00 -21.52 3.54
CA ILE A 3 9.52 -20.21 3.93
C ILE A 3 9.06 -19.22 2.88
N TYR A 4 8.46 -18.11 3.29
CA TYR A 4 8.07 -17.01 2.41
C TYR A 4 9.15 -15.95 2.40
N LEU A 5 9.52 -15.51 1.20
CA LEU A 5 10.60 -14.57 0.93
C LEU A 5 10.10 -13.51 -0.05
N TYR A 6 10.75 -12.37 -0.05
CA TYR A 6 10.50 -11.33 -1.04
C TYR A 6 11.77 -11.04 -1.86
N SER A 7 11.59 -10.92 -3.16
CA SER A 7 12.61 -10.47 -4.11
C SER A 7 12.05 -9.33 -4.97
N GLY A 8 12.76 -8.22 -5.09
CA GLY A 8 12.33 -7.08 -5.91
C GLY A 8 12.11 -7.42 -7.39
N GLN A 9 12.78 -8.45 -7.91
CA GLN A 9 12.63 -8.91 -9.29
C GLN A 9 11.54 -9.97 -9.45
N LYS A 10 11.52 -10.95 -8.54
CA LYS A 10 10.60 -12.10 -8.60
C LYS A 10 9.27 -11.83 -7.91
N GLY A 11 9.22 -10.94 -6.91
CA GLY A 11 8.05 -10.69 -6.07
C GLY A 11 8.03 -11.53 -4.80
N LEU A 12 6.84 -11.80 -4.26
CA LEU A 12 6.61 -12.70 -3.14
C LEU A 12 6.77 -14.14 -3.61
N LEU A 13 7.69 -14.85 -3.02
CA LEU A 13 7.96 -16.25 -3.35
C LEU A 13 8.01 -17.12 -2.10
N SER A 14 7.89 -18.41 -2.27
CA SER A 14 8.11 -19.37 -1.21
C SER A 14 8.97 -20.53 -1.68
N VAL A 15 9.77 -21.04 -0.78
CA VAL A 15 10.60 -22.23 -0.97
C VAL A 15 10.31 -23.25 0.12
N ARG A 16 10.60 -24.51 -0.13
CA ARG A 16 10.59 -25.50 0.94
C ARG A 16 11.79 -25.29 1.83
N TRP A 17 11.74 -25.89 3.03
CA TRP A 17 12.82 -25.79 4.01
C TRP A 17 14.17 -26.35 3.52
N ASP A 18 14.13 -27.25 2.56
CA ASP A 18 15.30 -27.86 1.90
C ASP A 18 15.77 -27.07 0.66
N ASP A 19 15.34 -25.83 0.51
CA ASP A 19 15.62 -24.92 -0.63
C ASP A 19 15.15 -25.46 -1.98
N THR A 20 14.19 -26.37 -1.98
CA THR A 20 13.56 -26.89 -3.21
C THR A 20 12.19 -26.27 -3.46
N ASP A 21 11.63 -26.50 -4.66
CA ASP A 21 10.27 -26.14 -5.04
C ASP A 21 9.97 -24.63 -4.85
N GLU A 22 10.81 -23.77 -5.44
CA GLU A 22 10.56 -22.31 -5.48
C GLU A 22 9.23 -22.05 -6.21
N LYS A 23 8.35 -21.29 -5.56
CA LYS A 23 7.08 -20.82 -6.12
C LYS A 23 6.95 -19.33 -5.96
N VAL A 24 6.69 -18.63 -7.05
CA VAL A 24 6.38 -17.20 -7.04
C VAL A 24 4.87 -17.04 -6.94
N HIS A 25 4.40 -16.23 -6.00
CA HIS A 25 3.00 -16.08 -5.70
C HIS A 25 2.40 -14.79 -6.25
N LEU A 26 3.15 -13.70 -6.18
CA LEU A 26 2.61 -12.36 -6.43
C LEU A 26 3.73 -11.38 -6.73
N LYS A 27 3.49 -10.49 -7.71
CA LYS A 27 4.25 -9.25 -7.90
C LYS A 27 3.35 -8.06 -7.60
N VAL A 28 3.87 -7.07 -6.87
CA VAL A 28 3.14 -5.84 -6.58
C VAL A 28 3.92 -4.67 -7.14
N THR A 29 3.22 -3.83 -7.89
CA THR A 29 3.76 -2.61 -8.50
C THR A 29 2.88 -1.41 -8.16
N GLY A 30 3.42 -0.22 -8.23
CA GLY A 30 2.68 1.01 -7.95
C GLY A 30 3.29 2.23 -8.61
N ILE A 31 2.84 3.41 -8.22
CA ILE A 31 3.30 4.67 -8.79
C ILE A 31 4.76 4.90 -8.42
N THR A 32 5.57 5.29 -9.41
CA THR A 32 6.93 5.76 -9.20
C THR A 32 6.90 7.20 -8.69
N THR A 33 7.54 7.47 -7.56
CA THR A 33 7.66 8.84 -7.02
C THR A 33 8.69 9.65 -7.79
N TYR A 34 9.67 8.97 -8.40
CA TYR A 34 10.70 9.59 -9.22
C TYR A 34 10.58 9.03 -10.64
N PRO A 35 10.14 9.82 -11.62
CA PRO A 35 10.20 9.39 -13.00
C PRO A 35 11.66 9.12 -13.38
N ALA A 36 11.90 8.05 -14.12
CA ALA A 36 13.24 7.63 -14.58
C ALA A 36 13.96 8.67 -15.47
N ALA A 37 13.35 9.81 -15.74
CA ALA A 37 13.93 10.94 -16.45
C ALA A 37 15.21 11.52 -15.82
N PHE A 38 15.54 11.14 -14.58
CA PHE A 38 16.77 11.62 -13.94
C PHE A 38 18.03 10.88 -14.41
N GLU A 39 17.91 9.66 -14.92
CA GLU A 39 19.05 8.92 -15.45
C GLU A 39 19.35 9.24 -16.93
N GLU A 40 18.38 9.67 -17.72
CA GLU A 40 18.57 10.04 -19.13
C GLU A 40 18.89 11.53 -19.35
N SER A 41 18.74 12.38 -18.33
CA SER A 41 18.95 13.83 -18.47
C SER A 41 20.42 14.27 -18.54
N CYS A 42 21.38 13.34 -18.43
CA CYS A 42 22.79 13.65 -18.65
C CYS A 42 23.23 13.57 -20.11
N MET A 43 22.39 13.10 -21.03
CA MET A 43 22.66 13.14 -22.47
C MET A 43 21.57 13.94 -23.15
N MET A 44 21.91 15.17 -23.53
CA MET A 44 21.10 16.03 -24.39
C MET A 44 20.82 15.33 -25.74
N VAL A 45 19.69 14.67 -25.83
CA VAL A 45 19.02 14.35 -27.08
C VAL A 45 17.57 14.69 -26.91
N GLU A 46 17.14 15.80 -27.47
CA GLU A 46 15.75 16.17 -27.69
C GLU A 46 15.07 15.08 -28.53
N THR A 47 14.47 14.11 -27.88
CA THR A 47 13.46 13.29 -28.52
C THR A 47 12.18 13.50 -27.70
N GLU A 48 11.14 14.02 -28.36
CA GLU A 48 9.75 14.14 -27.89
C GLU A 48 9.18 12.76 -27.59
N ARG A 49 9.71 12.11 -26.55
CA ARG A 49 9.11 10.91 -25.96
C ARG A 49 8.50 11.32 -24.63
N GLU A 50 7.18 11.21 -24.54
CA GLU A 50 6.52 11.28 -23.26
C GLU A 50 7.24 10.34 -22.27
N PRO A 51 7.62 10.83 -21.06
CA PRO A 51 8.29 10.00 -20.09
C PRO A 51 7.37 8.83 -19.74
N SER A 52 7.70 7.64 -20.22
CA SER A 52 6.99 6.43 -19.85
C SER A 52 7.28 6.13 -18.38
N VAL A 53 6.42 6.60 -17.51
CA VAL A 53 6.50 6.32 -16.07
C VAL A 53 6.28 4.81 -15.87
N LYS A 54 7.36 4.06 -15.72
CA LYS A 54 7.28 2.64 -15.40
C LYS A 54 6.82 2.48 -13.95
N PRO A 55 5.86 1.58 -13.67
CA PRO A 55 5.47 1.30 -12.30
C PRO A 55 6.65 0.80 -11.46
N SER A 56 6.82 1.34 -10.26
CA SER A 56 7.82 0.84 -9.31
C SER A 56 7.40 -0.51 -8.74
N ASN A 57 8.34 -1.43 -8.60
CA ASN A 57 8.12 -2.64 -7.81
C ASN A 57 8.03 -2.28 -6.33
N ALA A 58 7.30 -3.07 -5.56
CA ALA A 58 7.33 -2.96 -4.12
C ALA A 58 8.76 -3.11 -3.60
N SER A 59 9.11 -2.39 -2.54
CA SER A 59 10.39 -2.55 -1.85
C SER A 59 10.37 -3.69 -0.84
N GLN A 60 9.18 -4.01 -0.34
CA GLN A 60 8.95 -5.09 0.62
C GLN A 60 7.55 -5.66 0.42
N VAL A 61 7.43 -6.98 0.49
CA VAL A 61 6.13 -7.68 0.57
C VAL A 61 6.21 -8.74 1.64
N THR A 62 5.25 -8.73 2.56
CA THR A 62 5.14 -9.73 3.63
C THR A 62 3.74 -10.33 3.65
N LEU A 63 3.68 -11.65 3.81
CA LEU A 63 2.42 -12.36 3.90
C LEU A 63 1.82 -12.25 5.31
N SER A 64 0.50 -12.11 5.40
CA SER A 64 -0.22 -12.21 6.67
C SER A 64 0.00 -13.60 7.32
N PRO A 65 0.10 -13.71 8.65
CA PRO A 65 0.17 -14.98 9.35
C PRO A 65 -0.98 -15.95 9.02
N GLU A 66 -2.17 -15.42 8.75
CA GLU A 66 -3.33 -16.23 8.33
C GLU A 66 -3.30 -16.59 6.84
N GLY A 67 -2.38 -16.01 6.06
CA GLY A 67 -2.36 -16.11 4.60
C GLY A 67 -3.45 -15.23 3.95
N GLY A 68 -3.59 -15.33 2.63
CA GLY A 68 -4.64 -14.64 1.88
C GLY A 68 -4.47 -13.14 1.67
N ILE A 69 -3.68 -12.44 2.48
CA ILE A 69 -3.39 -11.01 2.33
C ILE A 69 -1.89 -10.79 2.41
N ALA A 70 -1.35 -10.01 1.48
CA ALA A 70 0.03 -9.55 1.50
C ALA A 70 0.10 -8.05 1.82
N LEU A 71 1.05 -7.66 2.64
CA LEU A 71 1.38 -6.27 2.94
C LEU A 71 2.53 -5.84 2.04
N ALA A 72 2.32 -4.85 1.21
CA ALA A 72 3.31 -4.33 0.28
C ALA A 72 3.70 -2.89 0.65
N LYS A 73 5.01 -2.61 0.65
CA LYS A 73 5.56 -1.26 0.75
C LYS A 73 6.03 -0.82 -0.63
N ILE A 74 5.49 0.29 -1.12
CA ILE A 74 5.89 0.91 -2.38
C ILE A 74 6.24 2.35 -2.11
N ASN A 75 7.48 2.71 -2.37
CA ASN A 75 8.06 3.95 -1.88
C ASN A 75 7.89 4.01 -0.35
N ASN A 76 7.16 4.97 0.18
CA ASN A 76 6.86 5.10 1.60
C ASN A 76 5.41 4.71 1.95
N GLU A 77 4.63 4.29 0.97
CA GLU A 77 3.22 3.96 1.16
C GLU A 77 3.01 2.47 1.38
N LEU A 78 2.03 2.14 2.21
CA LEU A 78 1.68 0.77 2.56
C LEU A 78 0.34 0.39 1.94
N TYR A 79 0.31 -0.81 1.37
CA TYR A 79 -0.88 -1.38 0.74
C TYR A 79 -1.11 -2.79 1.26
N ALA A 80 -2.35 -3.10 1.58
CA ALA A 80 -2.78 -4.48 1.76
C ALA A 80 -3.37 -4.97 0.44
N VAL A 81 -2.94 -6.14 0.00
CA VAL A 81 -3.31 -6.73 -1.29
C VAL A 81 -3.77 -8.16 -1.07
N THR A 82 -4.92 -8.53 -1.62
CA THR A 82 -5.38 -9.91 -1.56
C THR A 82 -4.45 -10.80 -2.37
N LEU A 83 -3.99 -11.89 -1.76
CA LEU A 83 -3.19 -12.90 -2.44
C LEU A 83 -4.12 -13.79 -3.29
N PRO A 84 -4.04 -13.71 -4.63
CA PRO A 84 -4.86 -14.57 -5.46
C PRO A 84 -4.34 -16.00 -5.41
N TYR A 85 -5.25 -16.95 -5.36
CA TYR A 85 -4.91 -18.35 -5.60
C TYR A 85 -4.84 -18.58 -7.12
N SER A 86 -3.64 -18.55 -7.66
CA SER A 86 -3.39 -18.72 -9.09
C SER A 86 -2.73 -20.07 -9.33
N GLY A 87 -3.37 -20.90 -10.17
CA GLY A 87 -2.79 -22.16 -10.64
C GLY A 87 -1.94 -22.01 -11.90
N GLY A 88 -1.73 -20.79 -12.39
CA GLY A 88 -1.07 -20.49 -13.66
C GLY A 88 0.00 -19.42 -13.55
N GLU A 89 -0.10 -18.37 -14.35
CA GLU A 89 0.85 -17.26 -14.37
C GLU A 89 0.87 -16.48 -13.06
N VAL A 90 2.04 -15.98 -12.69
CA VAL A 90 2.21 -15.15 -11.50
C VAL A 90 1.51 -13.82 -11.70
N PRO A 91 0.49 -13.49 -10.89
CA PRO A 91 -0.23 -12.24 -11.02
C PRO A 91 0.65 -11.05 -10.65
N THR A 92 0.59 -10.00 -11.47
CA THR A 92 1.16 -8.69 -11.16
C THR A 92 0.01 -7.75 -10.83
N ILE A 93 -0.03 -7.27 -9.58
CA ILE A 93 -1.06 -6.37 -9.10
C ILE A 93 -0.50 -4.95 -9.05
N ASN A 94 -1.12 -4.05 -9.81
CA ASN A 94 -0.78 -2.64 -9.80
C ASN A 94 -1.69 -1.92 -8.80
N VAL A 95 -1.11 -1.38 -7.73
CA VAL A 95 -1.82 -0.65 -6.67
C VAL A 95 -1.74 0.88 -6.82
N ALA A 96 -1.29 1.37 -7.98
CA ALA A 96 -1.31 2.81 -8.28
C ALA A 96 -2.72 3.41 -8.14
N ASN A 97 -3.73 2.62 -8.52
CA ASN A 97 -5.13 2.91 -8.27
C ASN A 97 -5.79 1.68 -7.63
N PRO A 98 -5.86 1.62 -6.29
CA PRO A 98 -6.37 0.44 -5.57
C PRO A 98 -7.81 0.06 -5.94
N ASP A 99 -8.64 1.04 -6.31
CA ASP A 99 -10.04 0.79 -6.69
C ASP A 99 -10.18 0.09 -8.04
N ASN A 100 -9.19 0.21 -8.92
CA ASN A 100 -9.16 -0.43 -10.24
C ASN A 100 -8.12 -1.55 -10.32
N ALA A 101 -7.54 -1.97 -9.20
CA ALA A 101 -6.60 -3.07 -9.18
C ALA A 101 -7.27 -4.39 -9.59
N SER A 102 -6.52 -5.28 -10.24
CA SER A 102 -7.01 -6.60 -10.70
C SER A 102 -7.53 -7.47 -9.55
N PHE A 103 -7.05 -7.23 -8.34
CA PHE A 103 -7.47 -7.90 -7.12
C PHE A 103 -7.70 -6.86 -6.03
N PRO A 104 -8.60 -7.14 -5.06
CA PRO A 104 -8.89 -6.21 -3.98
C PRO A 104 -7.61 -5.77 -3.27
N SER A 105 -7.40 -4.47 -3.26
CA SER A 105 -6.26 -3.84 -2.60
C SER A 105 -6.72 -2.57 -1.88
N TRP A 106 -6.01 -2.23 -0.80
CA TRP A 106 -6.32 -1.07 0.04
C TRP A 106 -5.05 -0.32 0.36
N LYS A 107 -5.10 1.00 0.24
CA LYS A 107 -4.04 1.87 0.76
C LYS A 107 -4.26 2.06 2.25
N LEU A 108 -3.25 1.78 3.07
CA LEU A 108 -3.33 1.84 4.53
C LEU A 108 -2.85 3.20 5.07
N THR A 109 -1.88 3.82 4.40
CA THR A 109 -1.23 5.05 4.84
C THR A 109 -1.72 6.27 4.08
N LYS A 110 -1.65 7.44 4.73
CA LYS A 110 -1.87 8.74 4.10
C LYS A 110 -0.56 9.50 3.84
N LEU A 111 0.38 9.39 4.78
CA LEU A 111 1.65 10.11 4.78
C LEU A 111 2.85 9.16 4.68
N GLY A 112 2.59 7.88 4.43
CA GLY A 112 3.63 6.87 4.43
C GLY A 112 3.78 6.15 5.76
N GLY A 113 4.73 5.20 5.81
CA GLY A 113 5.03 4.43 7.00
C GLY A 113 6.31 3.63 6.87
N GLU A 114 7.02 3.49 7.98
CA GLU A 114 8.25 2.74 8.08
C GLU A 114 8.07 1.52 8.99
N PHE A 115 8.88 0.50 8.78
CA PHE A 115 8.89 -0.74 9.56
C PHE A 115 7.51 -1.41 9.65
N PRO A 116 6.83 -1.63 8.51
CA PRO A 116 5.52 -2.25 8.50
C PRO A 116 5.62 -3.71 8.94
N HIS A 117 4.70 -4.11 9.80
CA HIS A 117 4.61 -5.49 10.27
C HIS A 117 3.18 -5.89 10.62
N TRP A 118 2.93 -7.19 10.55
CA TRP A 118 1.68 -7.79 10.96
C TRP A 118 1.64 -7.99 12.48
N THR A 119 0.46 -7.88 13.08
CA THR A 119 0.23 -8.48 14.40
C THR A 119 0.26 -10.01 14.27
N PHE A 120 0.54 -10.68 15.38
CA PHE A 120 0.64 -12.15 15.40
C PHE A 120 -0.65 -12.85 14.93
N ASP A 121 -1.80 -12.27 15.20
CA ASP A 121 -3.12 -12.74 14.79
C ASP A 121 -3.48 -12.38 13.32
N GLY A 122 -2.61 -11.68 12.60
CA GLY A 122 -2.82 -11.29 11.21
C GLY A 122 -3.93 -10.27 10.96
N LYS A 123 -4.59 -9.75 12.02
CA LYS A 123 -5.76 -8.86 11.89
C LYS A 123 -5.39 -7.41 11.70
N LYS A 124 -4.25 -6.99 12.24
CA LYS A 124 -3.80 -5.59 12.20
C LYS A 124 -2.45 -5.47 11.53
N VAL A 125 -2.25 -4.32 10.91
CA VAL A 125 -0.96 -3.88 10.38
C VAL A 125 -0.49 -2.70 11.20
N ASN A 126 0.76 -2.76 11.64
CA ASN A 126 1.38 -1.71 12.41
C ASN A 126 2.58 -1.14 11.64
N TRP A 127 2.83 0.15 11.85
CA TRP A 127 4.00 0.84 11.31
C TRP A 127 4.34 2.04 12.16
N SER A 128 5.51 2.63 11.93
CA SER A 128 5.92 3.87 12.55
C SER A 128 6.10 4.99 11.51
N LEU A 129 5.96 6.22 11.95
CA LEU A 129 6.32 7.41 11.18
C LEU A 129 6.81 8.49 12.16
N GLY A 130 8.10 8.78 12.13
CA GLY A 130 8.74 9.64 13.12
C GLY A 130 8.60 9.08 14.54
N ASN A 131 7.99 9.84 15.44
CA ASN A 131 7.72 9.44 16.82
C ASN A 131 6.30 8.86 17.05
N ALA A 132 5.56 8.62 15.99
CA ALA A 132 4.23 8.07 16.06
C ALA A 132 4.22 6.59 15.64
N TYR A 133 3.43 5.80 16.33
CA TYR A 133 3.15 4.40 16.03
C TYR A 133 1.69 4.28 15.61
N PHE A 134 1.45 3.61 14.51
CA PHE A 134 0.14 3.45 13.90
C PHE A 134 -0.28 1.99 13.93
N SER A 135 -1.56 1.76 14.18
CA SER A 135 -2.18 0.45 14.12
C SER A 135 -3.46 0.52 13.29
N TYR A 136 -3.54 -0.25 12.22
CA TYR A 136 -4.65 -0.31 11.29
C TYR A 136 -5.34 -1.67 11.39
N ASP A 137 -6.62 -1.68 11.74
CA ASP A 137 -7.45 -2.87 11.75
C ASP A 137 -8.02 -3.12 10.35
N LEU A 138 -7.72 -4.27 9.76
CA LEU A 138 -8.11 -4.58 8.39
C LEU A 138 -9.61 -4.85 8.24
N GLU A 139 -10.24 -5.48 9.22
CA GLU A 139 -11.68 -5.77 9.16
C GLU A 139 -12.49 -4.49 9.30
N GLU A 140 -12.10 -3.64 10.24
CA GLU A 140 -12.70 -2.33 10.45
C GLU A 140 -12.52 -1.45 9.21
N GLY A 141 -11.32 -1.41 8.65
CA GLY A 141 -11.02 -0.67 7.43
C GLY A 141 -11.86 -1.13 6.23
N LYS A 142 -12.02 -2.43 6.05
CA LYS A 142 -12.89 -3.00 5.00
C LYS A 142 -14.36 -2.62 5.21
N ARG A 143 -14.85 -2.68 6.44
CA ARG A 143 -16.23 -2.30 6.79
C ARG A 143 -16.49 -0.85 6.45
N VAL A 144 -15.64 0.07 6.92
CA VAL A 144 -15.80 1.50 6.66
C VAL A 144 -15.69 1.80 5.16
N ALA A 145 -14.76 1.15 4.44
CA ALA A 145 -14.65 1.33 2.99
C ALA A 145 -15.91 0.84 2.25
N ALA A 146 -16.53 -0.26 2.70
CA ALA A 146 -17.77 -0.76 2.11
C ALA A 146 -18.94 0.20 2.39
N GLU A 147 -19.06 0.73 3.60
CA GLU A 147 -20.08 1.72 3.97
C GLU A 147 -19.95 3.02 3.15
N LEU A 148 -18.72 3.51 2.96
CA LEU A 148 -18.46 4.69 2.15
C LEU A 148 -18.81 4.46 0.67
N LYS A 149 -18.46 3.30 0.10
CA LYS A 149 -18.83 2.95 -1.28
C LYS A 149 -20.35 2.82 -1.45
N ALA A 150 -21.07 2.28 -0.46
CA ALA A 150 -22.52 2.24 -0.47
C ALA A 150 -23.15 3.64 -0.44
N ALA A 151 -22.67 4.48 0.49
CA ALA A 151 -23.14 5.87 0.60
C ALA A 151 -22.83 6.73 -0.65
N GLU A 152 -21.71 6.46 -1.33
CA GLU A 152 -21.39 7.14 -2.59
C GLU A 152 -22.29 6.69 -3.75
N LYS A 153 -22.67 5.41 -3.80
CA LYS A 153 -23.63 4.91 -4.79
C LYS A 153 -25.00 5.54 -4.62
N GLU A 154 -25.52 5.57 -3.39
CA GLU A 154 -26.81 6.21 -3.10
C GLU A 154 -26.81 7.70 -3.45
N LYS A 155 -25.69 8.41 -3.22
CA LYS A 155 -25.57 9.82 -3.61
C LYS A 155 -25.48 10.02 -5.11
N LYS A 156 -24.88 9.08 -5.86
CA LYS A 156 -24.85 9.14 -7.33
C LYS A 156 -26.23 8.87 -7.91
N GLU A 157 -26.94 7.87 -7.42
CA GLU A 157 -28.30 7.56 -7.84
C GLU A 157 -29.25 8.75 -7.61
N LYS A 158 -29.19 9.39 -6.44
CA LYS A 158 -29.98 10.60 -6.15
C LYS A 158 -29.58 11.83 -7.00
N LYS A 159 -28.29 11.95 -7.36
CA LYS A 159 -27.83 13.05 -8.24
C LYS A 159 -28.23 12.82 -9.70
N ASP A 160 -28.33 11.59 -10.15
CA ASP A 160 -28.79 11.30 -11.52
C ASP A 160 -30.32 11.55 -11.66
N GLU A 161 -31.07 11.43 -10.57
CA GLU A 161 -32.49 11.83 -10.52
C GLU A 161 -32.68 13.37 -10.47
N GLU A 162 -31.79 14.12 -9.79
CA GLU A 162 -31.86 15.58 -9.65
C GLU A 162 -31.21 16.36 -10.81
N LYS A 163 -30.42 15.73 -11.68
CA LYS A 163 -29.67 16.39 -12.77
C LYS A 163 -30.55 16.84 -13.97
N LYS A 164 -31.83 17.08 -13.77
CA LYS A 164 -32.68 17.76 -14.76
C LYS A 164 -32.83 19.28 -14.55
N GLU A 165 -32.25 19.84 -13.51
CA GLU A 165 -32.29 21.31 -13.32
C GLU A 165 -31.05 21.79 -12.55
N TYR A 166 -30.36 22.76 -13.16
CA TYR A 166 -29.34 23.69 -12.62
C TYR A 166 -27.87 23.27 -12.62
N GLU A 167 -27.15 23.87 -13.57
CA GLU A 167 -25.70 24.15 -13.48
C GLU A 167 -25.41 25.16 -12.38
N GLY A 168 -24.50 24.85 -11.49
CA GLY A 168 -24.00 25.76 -10.47
C GLY A 168 -22.81 25.13 -9.74
N GLU A 169 -21.59 25.59 -10.07
CA GLU A 169 -20.36 25.24 -9.41
C GLU A 169 -20.39 25.46 -7.90
N LYS A 170 -20.12 24.43 -7.11
CA LYS A 170 -19.53 24.56 -5.78
C LYS A 170 -18.56 23.43 -5.57
N SER A 171 -17.29 23.78 -5.49
CA SER A 171 -16.22 22.91 -5.03
C SER A 171 -16.37 22.68 -3.52
N ASP A 172 -17.13 21.67 -3.13
CA ASP A 172 -17.13 21.18 -1.76
C ASP A 172 -15.83 20.40 -1.51
N LYS A 173 -15.04 20.87 -0.56
CA LYS A 173 -13.95 20.10 0.03
C LYS A 173 -14.55 18.81 0.58
N LYS A 174 -14.40 17.71 -0.15
CA LYS A 174 -14.76 16.38 0.35
C LYS A 174 -13.89 16.09 1.57
N GLU A 175 -14.48 16.13 2.76
CA GLU A 175 -13.85 15.58 3.93
C GLU A 175 -13.55 14.10 3.66
N ASP A 176 -12.28 13.75 3.77
CA ASP A 176 -11.81 12.39 3.61
C ASP A 176 -12.27 11.56 4.83
N LYS A 177 -13.38 10.85 4.67
CA LYS A 177 -14.02 9.99 5.67
C LYS A 177 -13.43 8.58 5.71
N SER A 178 -12.32 8.33 5.02
CA SER A 178 -11.66 7.02 5.03
C SER A 178 -11.26 6.60 6.44
N TYR A 179 -11.26 5.29 6.69
CA TYR A 179 -10.79 4.74 7.96
C TYR A 179 -9.34 5.18 8.23
N ARG A 180 -9.09 5.62 9.44
CA ARG A 180 -7.76 6.05 9.88
C ARG A 180 -7.18 5.06 10.87
N ALA A 181 -5.91 4.74 10.70
CA ALA A 181 -5.17 3.98 11.69
C ALA A 181 -5.17 4.70 13.05
N ALA A 182 -5.24 3.94 14.12
CA ALA A 182 -5.07 4.47 15.46
C ALA A 182 -3.61 4.95 15.63
N GLU A 183 -3.44 6.20 16.04
CA GLU A 183 -2.13 6.83 16.27
C GLU A 183 -1.78 6.83 17.74
N MET A 184 -0.57 6.41 18.07
CA MET A 184 0.03 6.49 19.40
C MET A 184 1.35 7.25 19.33
N LYS A 185 1.46 8.36 20.03
CA LYS A 185 2.73 9.11 20.12
C LYS A 185 3.62 8.51 21.19
N VAL A 186 4.88 8.30 20.85
CA VAL A 186 5.90 7.76 21.74
C VAL A 186 6.87 8.86 22.12
N GLU A 187 6.98 9.15 23.41
CA GLU A 187 8.01 10.04 23.95
C GLU A 187 9.17 9.20 24.46
N VAL A 188 10.33 9.35 23.83
CA VAL A 188 11.56 8.68 24.25
C VAL A 188 12.37 9.66 25.12
N LYS A 189 12.46 9.38 26.43
CA LYS A 189 13.35 10.08 27.32
C LYS A 189 14.70 9.36 27.35
N VAL A 190 15.72 9.97 26.76
CA VAL A 190 17.09 9.44 26.77
C VAL A 190 17.84 10.06 27.94
N ALA A 191 18.14 9.27 28.97
CA ALA A 191 19.13 9.63 29.97
C ALA A 191 20.51 9.36 29.39
N ARG A 192 21.31 10.39 29.17
CA ARG A 192 22.72 10.25 28.80
C ARG A 192 23.54 10.24 30.06
N ASP A 193 24.17 9.14 30.38
CA ASP A 193 25.30 9.12 31.30
C ASP A 193 26.45 9.82 30.58
N MET A 194 26.75 11.05 30.98
CA MET A 194 27.97 11.71 30.55
C MET A 194 29.14 11.01 31.25
N PRO A 195 30.12 10.46 30.52
CA PRO A 195 31.34 10.00 31.17
C PRO A 195 31.97 11.19 31.91
N GLN A 196 32.14 11.06 33.23
CA GLN A 196 32.88 12.03 33.99
C GLN A 196 34.33 11.88 33.55
N GLY A 197 34.80 12.85 32.77
CA GLY A 197 36.21 12.95 32.38
C GLY A 197 37.10 13.08 33.63
N THR A 198 38.07 12.21 33.72
CA THR A 198 39.19 12.33 34.63
C THR A 198 40.19 13.33 34.09
#